data_3daee52fc38c103c93e3d8bbb82bbfa1
#
_entry.id   3daee52fc38c103c93e3d8bbb82bbfa1
#
_cell.length_a   1.000
_cell.length_b   1.000
_cell.length_c   1.000
_cell.angle_alpha   90.00
_cell.angle_beta   90.00
_cell.angle_gamma   90.00
#
_symmetry.space_group_name_H-M   'P 1'
#
loop_
_entity.id
_entity.type
_entity.pdbx_description
1 polymer ?
#
loop_
_entity_poly.entity_id
_entity_poly.type
_entity_poly.pdbx_seq_one_letter_code
_entity_poly.pdbx_strand_id
1 'polypeptide(L)'
;MRRLMLLPALLALTAPARAQVSDEALSGAPMARLTQAKDYVLRRASSYDRTGGNADYRTIAPGETLTLMDEAGPGVISHVWITIASPEAYHLKKLVLRMYWEGETSPSVETPVGDFFGLGLGNYFLYQATPLAVGSDKALNSFFPMPFQKQARNTVTNEGREKVAAYYFNIDYRALSKALPADTLYFHAQYRQATPCKAIKGNGLNVEGHDNYVWMEATGRGHFVGVTMSVMENADGWWGEGDDMFFVDGDKKPSINGTGSEDYFLGAWDFSGGPFAYAWFGAPVRGLELAGERWSVYRFHLDSPITFTKSLRASIEHGHANDRADDYYSVAYWYQTEPHAVFPALPPVEERLPKLHPPGAH
;
A
#
# COMPACT_ATOMS: atom_id res chain seq x y z
N MET A 1 27.51 -71.17 28.84
CA MET A 1 28.01 -69.88 28.25
C MET A 1 26.85 -69.05 27.73
N ARG A 2 26.38 -68.12 28.53
CA ARG A 2 25.30 -67.17 28.13
C ARG A 2 25.95 -65.86 27.65
N ARG A 3 25.78 -65.55 26.38
CA ARG A 3 26.24 -64.27 25.81
C ARG A 3 25.25 -63.17 26.17
N LEU A 4 25.70 -62.15 26.89
CA LEU A 4 24.99 -60.92 27.20
C LEU A 4 25.09 -60.05 25.94
N MET A 5 23.95 -59.71 25.31
CA MET A 5 23.88 -58.69 24.27
C MET A 5 23.63 -57.32 24.93
N LEU A 6 24.62 -56.46 24.86
CA LEU A 6 24.46 -55.02 25.18
C LEU A 6 23.79 -54.31 23.99
N LEU A 7 22.58 -53.79 24.18
CA LEU A 7 21.97 -52.85 23.27
C LEU A 7 22.58 -51.46 23.53
N PRO A 8 22.97 -50.70 22.49
CA PRO A 8 23.37 -49.32 22.66
C PRO A 8 22.11 -48.45 22.84
N ALA A 9 22.06 -47.70 23.95
CA ALA A 9 21.05 -46.66 24.16
C ALA A 9 21.32 -45.49 23.21
N LEU A 10 20.41 -45.26 22.25
CA LEU A 10 20.42 -44.11 21.40
C LEU A 10 19.94 -42.90 22.24
N LEU A 11 20.87 -42.03 22.66
CA LEU A 11 20.51 -40.70 23.19
C LEU A 11 19.99 -39.85 22.03
N ALA A 12 18.68 -39.69 21.95
CA ALA A 12 18.07 -38.71 21.08
C ALA A 12 18.35 -37.27 21.65
N LEU A 13 19.30 -36.56 21.07
CA LEU A 13 19.51 -35.16 21.30
C LEU A 13 18.29 -34.40 20.73
N THR A 14 17.34 -34.09 21.60
CA THR A 14 16.25 -33.13 21.26
C THR A 14 16.87 -31.74 21.14
N ALA A 15 17.07 -31.29 19.93
CA ALA A 15 17.38 -29.86 19.69
C ALA A 15 16.26 -28.99 20.33
N PRO A 16 16.62 -27.94 21.08
CA PRO A 16 15.59 -27.05 21.65
C PRO A 16 14.76 -26.49 20.50
N ALA A 17 13.45 -26.73 20.54
CA ALA A 17 12.51 -26.10 19.63
C ALA A 17 12.71 -24.58 19.75
N ARG A 18 13.21 -23.93 18.70
CA ARG A 18 13.24 -22.47 18.64
C ARG A 18 11.80 -22.00 18.81
N ALA A 19 11.54 -21.30 19.90
CA ALA A 19 10.24 -20.70 20.13
C ALA A 19 9.99 -19.65 19.02
N GLN A 20 9.07 -19.98 18.11
CA GLN A 20 8.63 -19.07 17.05
C GLN A 20 7.70 -18.01 17.64
N VAL A 21 7.70 -16.82 17.00
CA VAL A 21 6.70 -15.78 17.27
C VAL A 21 5.33 -16.35 16.88
N SER A 22 4.30 -16.09 17.68
CA SER A 22 2.96 -16.57 17.37
C SER A 22 2.41 -15.90 16.09
N ASP A 23 1.56 -16.60 15.36
CA ASP A 23 0.86 -16.06 14.19
C ASP A 23 0.07 -14.80 14.56
N GLU A 24 -0.38 -14.68 15.80
CA GLU A 24 -1.10 -13.52 16.30
C GLU A 24 -0.23 -12.27 16.39
N ALA A 25 1.04 -12.39 16.75
CA ALA A 25 1.96 -11.25 16.77
C ALA A 25 2.18 -10.66 15.37
N LEU A 26 2.10 -11.49 14.33
CA LEU A 26 2.22 -11.11 12.93
C LEU A 26 0.88 -10.67 12.32
N SER A 27 -0.24 -11.28 12.73
CA SER A 27 -1.55 -11.03 12.15
C SER A 27 -2.20 -9.75 12.72
N GLY A 28 -2.97 -9.07 11.87
CA GLY A 28 -3.87 -7.99 12.27
C GLY A 28 -5.32 -8.44 12.47
N ALA A 29 -5.58 -9.76 12.51
CA ALA A 29 -6.92 -10.30 12.57
C ALA A 29 -7.70 -9.79 13.79
N PRO A 30 -8.76 -8.99 13.60
CA PRO A 30 -9.58 -8.48 14.69
C PRO A 30 -10.21 -9.64 15.46
N MET A 31 -10.37 -9.47 16.77
CA MET A 31 -11.04 -10.42 17.67
C MET A 31 -10.34 -11.78 17.82
N ALA A 32 -9.30 -12.09 17.02
CA ALA A 32 -8.59 -13.35 17.13
C ALA A 32 -7.90 -13.47 18.51
N ARG A 33 -8.23 -14.52 19.24
CA ARG A 33 -7.57 -14.88 20.50
C ARG A 33 -7.49 -13.77 21.55
N LEU A 34 -8.48 -12.86 21.64
CA LEU A 34 -8.47 -11.77 22.63
C LEU A 34 -8.34 -12.25 24.07
N THR A 35 -8.83 -13.45 24.37
CA THR A 35 -8.78 -14.04 25.72
C THR A 35 -7.43 -14.71 26.06
N GLN A 36 -6.52 -14.78 25.10
CA GLN A 36 -5.20 -15.39 25.29
C GLN A 36 -4.15 -14.33 25.64
N ALA A 37 -3.21 -14.68 26.52
CA ALA A 37 -2.06 -13.83 26.80
C ALA A 37 -1.24 -13.56 25.54
N LYS A 38 -0.72 -12.34 25.43
CA LYS A 38 0.07 -11.90 24.26
C LYS A 38 1.56 -12.11 24.52
N ASP A 39 2.31 -12.46 23.47
CA ASP A 39 3.75 -12.66 23.49
C ASP A 39 4.55 -11.42 23.03
N TYR A 40 3.91 -10.25 23.05
CA TYR A 40 4.49 -8.96 22.70
C TYR A 40 4.15 -7.88 23.73
N VAL A 41 4.90 -6.78 23.70
CA VAL A 41 4.57 -5.55 24.39
C VAL A 41 4.12 -4.52 23.36
N LEU A 42 2.91 -3.97 23.54
CA LEU A 42 2.46 -2.86 22.69
C LEU A 42 3.24 -1.60 23.04
N ARG A 43 3.78 -0.94 22.03
CA ARG A 43 4.46 0.35 22.13
C ARG A 43 3.88 1.32 21.12
N ARG A 44 4.18 2.62 21.31
CA ARG A 44 3.70 3.70 20.44
C ARG A 44 4.78 4.74 20.20
N ALA A 45 5.07 5.04 18.93
CA ALA A 45 5.68 6.29 18.53
C ALA A 45 4.56 7.30 18.22
N SER A 46 4.65 8.51 18.75
CA SER A 46 3.60 9.52 18.53
C SER A 46 4.09 10.95 18.68
N SER A 47 3.29 11.87 18.24
CA SER A 47 3.52 13.31 18.32
C SER A 47 3.20 13.94 19.66
N TYR A 48 2.88 13.16 20.72
CA TYR A 48 2.48 13.69 22.01
C TYR A 48 3.48 14.69 22.62
N ASP A 49 2.97 15.64 23.38
CA ASP A 49 3.78 16.63 24.10
C ASP A 49 4.55 15.97 25.24
N ARG A 50 5.88 15.89 25.11
CA ARG A 50 6.77 15.26 26.08
C ARG A 50 6.83 16.02 27.42
N THR A 51 6.34 17.27 27.46
CA THR A 51 6.29 18.07 28.69
C THR A 51 5.06 17.76 29.55
N GLY A 52 4.11 16.98 29.01
CA GLY A 52 2.81 16.71 29.64
C GLY A 52 1.77 17.81 29.39
N GLY A 53 2.07 18.75 28.51
CA GLY A 53 1.14 19.76 28.01
C GLY A 53 0.19 19.22 26.95
N ASN A 54 -0.27 20.07 26.04
CA ASN A 54 -1.22 19.73 24.98
C ASN A 54 -0.74 20.16 23.57
N ALA A 55 0.57 20.39 23.42
CA ALA A 55 1.17 20.69 22.11
C ALA A 55 1.55 19.40 21.36
N ASP A 56 0.55 18.53 21.13
CA ASP A 56 0.69 17.15 20.64
C ASP A 56 0.97 17.06 19.13
N TYR A 57 1.32 18.13 18.49
CA TYR A 57 1.59 18.19 17.05
C TYR A 57 3.07 18.46 16.75
N ARG A 58 3.42 18.20 15.49
CA ARG A 58 4.69 18.66 14.89
C ARG A 58 4.37 19.58 13.72
N THR A 59 5.23 20.57 13.50
CA THR A 59 5.18 21.40 12.29
C THR A 59 6.23 20.88 11.32
N ILE A 60 6.00 21.05 10.01
CA ILE A 60 6.96 20.61 8.98
C ILE A 60 7.15 21.76 8.00
N ALA A 61 8.31 22.38 7.96
CA ALA A 61 8.64 23.42 7.02
C ALA A 61 8.76 22.88 5.58
N PRO A 62 8.64 23.72 4.54
CA PRO A 62 8.95 23.30 3.18
C PRO A 62 10.35 22.69 3.06
N GLY A 63 10.48 21.54 2.43
CA GLY A 63 11.72 20.77 2.27
C GLY A 63 12.15 19.98 3.52
N GLU A 64 11.46 20.15 4.65
CA GLU A 64 11.81 19.44 5.88
C GLU A 64 11.29 17.99 5.86
N THR A 65 12.08 17.09 6.45
CA THR A 65 11.70 15.70 6.71
C THR A 65 11.54 15.48 8.20
N LEU A 66 10.34 15.10 8.63
CA LEU A 66 10.02 14.71 9.99
C LEU A 66 10.15 13.19 10.14
N THR A 67 10.92 12.73 11.12
CA THR A 67 10.92 11.32 11.53
C THR A 67 9.73 11.07 12.45
N LEU A 68 8.87 10.13 12.04
CA LEU A 68 7.68 9.71 12.80
C LEU A 68 8.03 8.58 13.77
N MET A 69 8.87 7.65 13.32
CA MET A 69 9.31 6.47 14.07
C MET A 69 10.73 6.11 13.63
N ASP A 70 11.58 5.71 14.59
CA ASP A 70 12.88 5.10 14.35
C ASP A 70 13.15 4.14 15.52
N GLU A 71 12.76 2.89 15.35
CA GLU A 71 12.72 1.92 16.42
C GLU A 71 13.48 0.64 16.06
N ALA A 72 14.22 0.13 17.04
CA ALA A 72 14.88 -1.16 16.92
C ALA A 72 13.89 -2.31 17.04
N GLY A 73 14.11 -3.37 16.22
CA GLY A 73 13.31 -4.59 16.24
C GLY A 73 13.84 -5.67 17.19
N PRO A 74 13.22 -6.86 17.18
CA PRO A 74 12.12 -7.25 16.28
C PRO A 74 10.76 -6.66 16.69
N GLY A 75 9.94 -6.36 15.68
CA GLY A 75 8.61 -5.82 15.92
C GLY A 75 7.67 -5.91 14.71
N VAL A 76 6.42 -5.53 14.93
CA VAL A 76 5.40 -5.42 13.88
C VAL A 76 4.60 -4.14 14.11
N ILE A 77 4.67 -3.17 13.18
CA ILE A 77 3.72 -2.05 13.19
C ILE A 77 2.32 -2.62 12.95
N SER A 78 1.36 -2.25 13.78
CA SER A 78 0.00 -2.80 13.73
C SER A 78 -1.05 -1.75 13.45
N HIS A 79 -0.73 -0.47 13.63
CA HIS A 79 -1.64 0.64 13.33
C HIS A 79 -0.85 1.92 13.10
N VAL A 80 -1.24 2.66 12.08
CA VAL A 80 -0.77 4.02 11.81
C VAL A 80 -2.00 4.92 11.73
N TRP A 81 -2.03 5.95 12.57
CA TRP A 81 -3.02 7.01 12.54
C TRP A 81 -2.35 8.35 12.32
N ILE A 82 -2.91 9.15 11.40
CA ILE A 82 -2.39 10.47 11.05
C ILE A 82 -3.56 11.44 10.85
N THR A 83 -3.40 12.70 11.30
CA THR A 83 -4.24 13.82 10.85
C THR A 83 -3.39 15.07 10.64
N ILE A 84 -3.82 15.92 9.70
CA ILE A 84 -2.98 16.99 9.17
C ILE A 84 -3.78 18.28 9.07
N ALA A 85 -3.22 19.37 9.62
CA ALA A 85 -3.68 20.73 9.36
C ALA A 85 -2.62 21.47 8.52
N SER A 86 -2.94 21.74 7.27
CA SER A 86 -2.12 22.51 6.34
C SER A 86 -2.95 23.51 5.60
N PRO A 87 -2.47 24.77 5.43
CA PRO A 87 -3.15 25.77 4.60
C PRO A 87 -2.99 25.49 3.10
N GLU A 88 -2.04 24.63 2.73
CA GLU A 88 -1.69 24.37 1.35
C GLU A 88 -2.69 23.47 0.65
N ALA A 89 -3.19 23.89 -0.51
CA ALA A 89 -4.02 23.05 -1.37
C ALA A 89 -3.22 21.80 -1.82
N TYR A 90 -3.92 20.69 -1.90
CA TYR A 90 -3.31 19.39 -2.28
C TYR A 90 -2.14 18.96 -1.39
N HIS A 91 -2.10 19.36 -0.12
CA HIS A 91 -1.05 18.93 0.81
C HIS A 91 -0.93 17.40 0.88
N LEU A 92 -2.02 16.66 0.67
CA LEU A 92 -2.03 15.20 0.61
C LEU A 92 -1.16 14.63 -0.53
N LYS A 93 -0.97 15.37 -1.62
CA LYS A 93 -0.11 15.01 -2.76
C LYS A 93 1.33 15.51 -2.58
N LYS A 94 1.53 16.50 -1.71
CA LYS A 94 2.80 17.20 -1.51
C LYS A 94 3.59 16.70 -0.31
N LEU A 95 2.94 16.03 0.62
CA LEU A 95 3.59 15.35 1.74
C LEU A 95 3.91 13.91 1.32
N VAL A 96 5.17 13.50 1.45
CA VAL A 96 5.63 12.17 1.03
C VAL A 96 5.96 11.31 2.23
N LEU A 97 5.24 10.20 2.38
CA LEU A 97 5.49 9.16 3.36
C LEU A 97 6.53 8.17 2.83
N ARG A 98 7.56 7.92 3.64
CA ARG A 98 8.57 6.89 3.37
C ARG A 98 8.74 6.00 4.59
N MET A 99 8.84 4.69 4.35
CA MET A 99 9.14 3.70 5.39
C MET A 99 10.30 2.83 4.91
N TYR A 100 11.20 2.55 5.84
CA TYR A 100 12.44 1.81 5.60
C TYR A 100 12.53 0.67 6.60
N TRP A 101 12.90 -0.51 6.12
CA TRP A 101 13.11 -1.67 6.96
C TRP A 101 14.60 -2.03 7.05
N GLU A 102 15.00 -2.68 8.14
CA GLU A 102 16.30 -3.32 8.32
C GLU A 102 17.54 -2.41 8.23
N GLY A 103 17.36 -1.09 8.29
CA GLY A 103 18.43 -0.11 8.11
C GLY A 103 18.77 0.19 6.65
N GLU A 104 17.91 -0.18 5.70
CA GLU A 104 18.10 0.13 4.29
C GLU A 104 17.98 1.63 4.01
N THR A 105 18.66 2.07 2.95
CA THR A 105 18.66 3.48 2.49
C THR A 105 17.56 3.74 1.45
N SER A 106 17.15 2.69 0.71
CA SER A 106 16.02 2.76 -0.21
C SER A 106 14.72 2.50 0.55
N PRO A 107 13.66 3.30 0.35
CA PRO A 107 12.40 3.10 1.03
C PRO A 107 11.62 1.91 0.44
N SER A 108 11.07 1.06 1.31
CA SER A 108 10.11 0.00 0.93
C SER A 108 8.69 0.54 0.78
N VAL A 109 8.41 1.72 1.31
CA VAL A 109 7.20 2.50 1.07
C VAL A 109 7.61 3.89 0.62
N GLU A 110 7.13 4.32 -0.55
CA GLU A 110 7.30 5.68 -1.04
C GLU A 110 6.04 6.13 -1.77
N THR A 111 5.27 7.00 -1.11
CA THR A 111 3.99 7.48 -1.63
C THR A 111 3.69 8.89 -1.14
N PRO A 112 2.94 9.72 -1.88
CA PRO A 112 2.26 10.85 -1.28
C PRO A 112 1.34 10.36 -0.14
N VAL A 113 1.23 11.14 0.94
CA VAL A 113 0.46 10.70 2.12
C VAL A 113 -0.98 10.36 1.77
N GLY A 114 -1.65 11.20 0.98
CA GLY A 114 -3.04 10.94 0.59
C GLY A 114 -3.20 9.64 -0.19
N ASP A 115 -2.31 9.43 -1.15
CA ASP A 115 -2.34 8.25 -2.02
C ASP A 115 -2.15 6.95 -1.22
N PHE A 116 -1.27 6.95 -0.21
CA PHE A 116 -1.11 5.81 0.70
C PHE A 116 -2.43 5.40 1.39
N PHE A 117 -3.29 6.37 1.65
CA PHE A 117 -4.61 6.14 2.25
C PHE A 117 -5.75 6.12 1.23
N GLY A 118 -5.47 5.93 -0.07
CA GLY A 118 -6.47 5.83 -1.12
C GLY A 118 -7.09 7.16 -1.57
N LEU A 119 -6.52 8.30 -1.17
CA LEU A 119 -6.98 9.64 -1.52
C LEU A 119 -6.21 10.21 -2.73
N GLY A 120 -6.12 9.44 -3.81
CA GLY A 120 -5.23 9.69 -4.94
C GLY A 120 -5.46 11.00 -5.70
N LEU A 121 -6.62 11.64 -5.56
CA LEU A 121 -6.92 12.95 -6.13
C LEU A 121 -6.68 14.12 -5.16
N GLY A 122 -6.09 13.83 -3.98
CA GLY A 122 -5.69 14.83 -3.01
C GLY A 122 -6.84 15.47 -2.22
N ASN A 123 -8.04 14.93 -2.29
CA ASN A 123 -9.21 15.35 -1.53
C ASN A 123 -9.55 14.30 -0.46
N TYR A 124 -10.02 14.77 0.71
CA TYR A 124 -10.56 13.88 1.72
C TYR A 124 -11.95 13.39 1.36
N PHE A 125 -12.19 12.11 1.57
CA PHE A 125 -13.52 11.49 1.58
C PHE A 125 -13.52 10.34 2.58
N LEU A 126 -14.70 9.97 3.07
CA LEU A 126 -14.85 8.91 4.06
C LEU A 126 -14.97 7.55 3.38
N TYR A 127 -14.22 6.58 3.85
CA TYR A 127 -14.40 5.18 3.51
C TYR A 127 -13.77 4.27 4.55
N GLN A 128 -14.17 3.02 4.55
CA GLN A 128 -13.62 1.99 5.41
C GLN A 128 -13.39 0.70 4.64
N ALA A 129 -12.14 0.25 4.63
CA ALA A 129 -11.73 -1.09 4.25
C ALA A 129 -11.04 -1.77 5.44
N THR A 130 -10.76 -3.07 5.35
CA THR A 130 -10.02 -3.78 6.43
C THR A 130 -8.64 -3.18 6.67
N PRO A 131 -7.78 -2.93 5.63
CA PRO A 131 -6.44 -2.42 5.88
C PRO A 131 -6.34 -0.89 5.95
N LEU A 132 -7.30 -0.16 5.41
CA LEU A 132 -7.26 1.30 5.33
C LEU A 132 -8.63 1.91 5.65
N ALA A 133 -8.62 3.04 6.36
CA ALA A 133 -9.83 3.80 6.59
C ALA A 133 -9.54 5.31 6.67
N VAL A 134 -10.46 6.11 6.17
CA VAL A 134 -10.50 7.55 6.38
C VAL A 134 -11.77 7.86 7.14
N GLY A 135 -11.63 8.25 8.40
CA GLY A 135 -12.74 8.50 9.30
C GLY A 135 -12.78 9.95 9.79
N SER A 136 -13.94 10.37 10.29
CA SER A 136 -14.10 11.65 10.96
C SER A 136 -13.42 12.82 10.24
N ASP A 137 -13.74 13.02 8.99
CA ASP A 137 -13.23 14.07 8.10
C ASP A 137 -11.76 13.84 7.64
N LYS A 138 -10.77 13.79 8.53
CA LYS A 138 -9.33 13.79 8.17
C LYS A 138 -8.51 12.73 8.91
N ALA A 139 -9.14 11.76 9.54
CA ALA A 139 -8.45 10.71 10.26
C ALA A 139 -8.01 9.60 9.30
N LEU A 140 -6.73 9.55 8.98
CA LEU A 140 -6.08 8.58 8.10
C LEU A 140 -5.63 7.38 8.93
N ASN A 141 -6.09 6.18 8.59
CA ASN A 141 -5.79 4.96 9.34
C ASN A 141 -5.25 3.86 8.42
N SER A 142 -4.19 3.18 8.87
CA SER A 142 -3.69 1.96 8.25
C SER A 142 -3.54 0.86 9.30
N PHE A 143 -4.04 -0.32 8.98
CA PHE A 143 -3.98 -1.53 9.79
C PHE A 143 -3.13 -2.64 9.13
N PHE A 144 -2.40 -2.33 8.06
CA PHE A 144 -1.46 -3.28 7.48
C PHE A 144 -0.43 -3.70 8.53
N PRO A 145 -0.21 -4.99 8.79
CA PRO A 145 0.89 -5.46 9.62
C PRO A 145 2.22 -5.24 8.90
N MET A 146 3.16 -4.49 9.52
CA MET A 146 4.45 -4.18 8.90
C MET A 146 5.57 -4.72 9.81
N PRO A 147 6.05 -5.95 9.57
CA PRO A 147 7.11 -6.56 10.37
C PRO A 147 8.47 -5.95 10.08
N PHE A 148 9.34 -5.91 11.11
CA PHE A 148 10.75 -5.53 11.01
C PHE A 148 11.59 -6.33 12.01
N GLN A 149 12.74 -6.86 11.56
CA GLN A 149 13.61 -7.68 12.38
C GLN A 149 14.65 -6.84 13.13
N LYS A 150 15.23 -5.82 12.45
CA LYS A 150 16.31 -5.01 13.02
C LYS A 150 15.86 -3.59 13.31
N GLN A 151 15.20 -2.94 12.35
CA GLN A 151 14.83 -1.53 12.44
C GLN A 151 13.62 -1.22 11.57
N ALA A 152 12.76 -0.32 12.06
CA ALA A 152 11.74 0.36 11.28
C ALA A 152 11.93 1.86 11.40
N ARG A 153 12.11 2.57 10.27
CA ARG A 153 12.20 4.03 10.21
C ARG A 153 11.13 4.58 9.29
N ASN A 154 10.24 5.41 9.82
CA ASN A 154 9.14 6.05 9.10
C ASN A 154 9.33 7.57 9.09
N THR A 155 9.20 8.19 7.94
CA THR A 155 9.40 9.62 7.75
C THR A 155 8.30 10.24 6.92
N VAL A 156 8.08 11.55 7.06
CA VAL A 156 7.29 12.35 6.14
C VAL A 156 8.08 13.58 5.72
N THR A 157 8.14 13.84 4.41
CA THR A 157 8.81 15.02 3.83
C THR A 157 7.76 15.99 3.31
N ASN A 158 7.86 17.26 3.66
CA ASN A 158 7.04 18.32 3.07
C ASN A 158 7.70 18.82 1.77
N GLU A 159 7.22 18.34 0.63
CA GLU A 159 7.65 18.80 -0.70
C GLU A 159 6.80 19.97 -1.23
N GLY A 160 5.89 20.50 -0.39
CA GLY A 160 5.09 21.68 -0.67
C GLY A 160 5.84 22.99 -0.43
N ARG A 161 5.10 24.10 -0.57
CA ARG A 161 5.62 25.47 -0.42
C ARG A 161 5.21 26.12 0.90
N GLU A 162 4.19 25.58 1.56
CA GLU A 162 3.66 26.10 2.82
C GLU A 162 4.03 25.18 3.99
N LYS A 163 4.23 25.79 5.14
CA LYS A 163 4.49 25.04 6.37
C LYS A 163 3.24 24.26 6.79
N VAL A 164 3.41 22.97 7.08
CA VAL A 164 2.38 22.19 7.76
C VAL A 164 2.22 22.73 9.18
N ALA A 165 1.04 23.26 9.48
CA ALA A 165 0.75 23.90 10.76
C ALA A 165 0.69 22.89 11.91
N ALA A 166 0.07 21.71 11.67
CA ALA A 166 0.04 20.64 12.64
C ALA A 166 -0.03 19.27 11.95
N TYR A 167 0.87 18.39 12.34
CA TYR A 167 0.91 16.99 11.95
C TYR A 167 0.84 16.13 13.20
N TYR A 168 -0.28 15.47 13.40
CA TYR A 168 -0.50 14.54 14.51
C TYR A 168 -0.33 13.11 14.01
N PHE A 169 0.30 12.26 14.80
CA PHE A 169 0.43 10.85 14.46
C PHE A 169 0.50 9.95 15.69
N ASN A 170 0.00 8.72 15.51
CA ASN A 170 0.20 7.59 16.41
C ASN A 170 0.57 6.37 15.58
N ILE A 171 1.69 5.74 15.87
CA ILE A 171 2.16 4.50 15.24
C ILE A 171 2.28 3.46 16.34
N ASP A 172 1.33 2.53 16.39
CA ASP A 172 1.36 1.41 17.32
C ASP A 172 2.14 0.25 16.72
N TYR A 173 3.02 -0.32 17.52
CA TYR A 173 3.76 -1.52 17.13
C TYR A 173 3.89 -2.53 18.27
N ARG A 174 3.91 -3.80 17.90
CA ARG A 174 4.14 -4.94 18.78
C ARG A 174 5.64 -5.14 18.89
N ALA A 175 6.25 -4.78 20.01
CA ALA A 175 7.65 -5.09 20.29
C ALA A 175 7.77 -6.54 20.72
N LEU A 176 8.59 -7.31 20.01
CA LEU A 176 8.74 -8.76 20.19
C LEU A 176 10.00 -9.07 20.98
N SER A 177 9.96 -10.12 21.80
CA SER A 177 11.14 -10.63 22.52
C SER A 177 11.91 -11.71 21.75
N LYS A 178 11.35 -12.18 20.65
CA LYS A 178 11.89 -13.25 19.82
C LYS A 178 12.03 -12.78 18.36
N ALA A 179 13.01 -13.36 17.66
CA ALA A 179 13.17 -13.11 16.24
C ALA A 179 11.92 -13.49 15.44
N LEU A 180 11.66 -12.73 14.38
CA LEU A 180 10.64 -13.06 13.40
C LEU A 180 10.95 -14.40 12.73
N PRO A 181 9.94 -15.15 12.23
CA PRO A 181 10.16 -16.31 11.36
C PRO A 181 11.07 -15.96 10.17
N ALA A 182 11.91 -16.92 9.77
CA ALA A 182 12.89 -16.71 8.70
C ALA A 182 12.26 -16.44 7.31
N ASP A 183 11.00 -16.80 7.13
CA ASP A 183 10.21 -16.62 5.92
C ASP A 183 9.28 -15.38 5.99
N THR A 184 9.45 -14.54 7.01
CA THR A 184 8.69 -13.29 7.14
C THR A 184 8.97 -12.38 5.94
N LEU A 185 7.90 -11.85 5.36
CA LEU A 185 7.94 -10.88 4.27
C LEU A 185 7.71 -9.48 4.81
N TYR A 186 8.33 -8.49 4.18
CA TYR A 186 8.24 -7.09 4.57
C TYR A 186 7.18 -6.36 3.75
N PHE A 187 6.53 -5.39 4.37
CA PHE A 187 5.48 -4.60 3.72
C PHE A 187 6.08 -3.58 2.75
N HIS A 188 5.46 -3.45 1.59
CA HIS A 188 5.83 -2.50 0.55
C HIS A 188 4.60 -1.75 0.06
N ALA A 189 4.80 -0.49 -0.32
CA ALA A 189 3.78 0.29 -1.02
C ALA A 189 4.44 1.30 -1.96
N GLN A 190 3.98 1.36 -3.21
CA GLN A 190 4.55 2.23 -4.22
C GLN A 190 3.49 3.02 -4.94
N TYR A 191 3.72 4.33 -5.04
CA TYR A 191 2.94 5.22 -5.87
C TYR A 191 3.33 5.10 -7.34
N ARG A 192 2.31 5.11 -8.20
CA ARG A 192 2.44 5.23 -9.65
C ARG A 192 1.43 6.24 -10.18
N GLN A 193 1.76 6.87 -11.30
CA GLN A 193 0.85 7.73 -12.07
C GLN A 193 1.11 7.62 -13.56
N ALA A 194 0.08 7.90 -14.36
CA ALA A 194 0.17 8.27 -15.77
C ALA A 194 -0.80 9.43 -15.99
N THR A 195 -0.28 10.61 -16.35
CA THR A 195 -1.03 11.86 -16.37
C THR A 195 -0.71 12.70 -17.61
N PRO A 196 -1.41 12.42 -18.72
CA PRO A 196 -2.38 11.36 -18.94
C PRO A 196 -1.75 10.01 -19.31
N CYS A 197 -2.56 8.95 -19.28
CA CYS A 197 -2.25 7.70 -19.97
C CYS A 197 -2.11 7.97 -21.49
N LYS A 198 -1.27 7.20 -22.17
CA LYS A 198 -1.07 7.35 -23.63
C LYS A 198 -2.05 6.48 -24.40
N ALA A 199 -3.12 7.07 -24.93
CA ALA A 199 -4.08 6.33 -25.74
C ALA A 199 -3.43 5.65 -26.95
N ILE A 200 -3.75 4.36 -27.14
CA ILE A 200 -3.24 3.54 -28.23
C ILE A 200 -4.32 3.40 -29.30
N LYS A 201 -3.99 3.84 -30.52
CA LYS A 201 -4.84 3.61 -31.68
C LYS A 201 -4.49 2.24 -32.28
N GLY A 202 -5.24 1.23 -31.88
CA GLY A 202 -5.01 -0.16 -32.28
C GLY A 202 -6.24 -0.81 -32.90
N ASN A 203 -6.18 -2.12 -33.02
CA ASN A 203 -7.26 -2.96 -33.55
C ASN A 203 -8.17 -3.51 -32.45
N GLY A 204 -8.08 -2.97 -31.22
CA GLY A 204 -8.85 -3.42 -30.05
C GLY A 204 -8.33 -4.73 -29.44
N LEU A 205 -7.07 -5.09 -29.68
CA LEU A 205 -6.45 -6.31 -29.13
C LEU A 205 -5.20 -5.97 -28.32
N ASN A 206 -5.15 -6.44 -27.06
CA ASN A 206 -3.99 -6.30 -26.18
C ASN A 206 -3.76 -7.60 -25.37
N VAL A 207 -3.18 -8.60 -26.01
CA VAL A 207 -3.01 -9.95 -25.43
C VAL A 207 -1.80 -10.03 -24.47
N GLU A 208 -0.85 -9.11 -24.59
CA GLU A 208 0.43 -9.16 -23.86
C GLU A 208 0.59 -7.99 -22.87
N GLY A 209 -0.45 -7.19 -22.67
CA GLY A 209 -0.45 -6.06 -21.73
C GLY A 209 0.58 -4.98 -22.09
N HIS A 210 0.84 -4.78 -23.41
CA HIS A 210 1.67 -3.68 -23.85
C HIS A 210 0.98 -2.35 -23.58
N ASP A 211 1.77 -1.37 -23.14
CA ASP A 211 1.31 -0.01 -22.80
C ASP A 211 0.26 0.08 -21.68
N ASN A 212 -0.01 -1.01 -20.94
CA ASN A 212 -0.88 -0.98 -19.77
C ASN A 212 -0.35 -0.01 -18.70
N TYR A 213 -1.26 0.60 -17.97
CA TYR A 213 -0.93 1.29 -16.73
C TYR A 213 -0.42 0.29 -15.68
N VAL A 214 0.84 0.46 -15.26
CA VAL A 214 1.50 -0.46 -14.32
C VAL A 214 1.22 -0.01 -12.88
N TRP A 215 0.61 -0.88 -12.08
CA TRP A 215 0.45 -0.67 -10.64
C TRP A 215 1.73 -0.91 -9.88
N MET A 216 2.42 -2.01 -10.18
CA MET A 216 3.71 -2.35 -9.56
C MET A 216 4.52 -3.33 -10.42
N GLU A 217 5.84 -3.28 -10.18
CA GLU A 217 6.80 -4.30 -10.60
C GLU A 217 7.67 -4.66 -9.42
N ALA A 218 7.79 -5.94 -9.12
CA ALA A 218 8.64 -6.45 -8.05
C ALA A 218 9.52 -7.59 -8.54
N THR A 219 10.73 -7.65 -7.99
CA THR A 219 11.66 -8.78 -8.17
C THR A 219 11.98 -9.37 -6.81
N GLY A 220 11.97 -10.70 -6.71
CA GLY A 220 12.13 -11.43 -5.45
C GLY A 220 10.96 -12.38 -5.22
N ARG A 221 10.75 -12.79 -3.98
CA ARG A 221 9.63 -13.63 -3.56
C ARG A 221 8.65 -12.81 -2.71
N GLY A 222 7.35 -12.92 -3.02
CA GLY A 222 6.34 -12.16 -2.29
C GLY A 222 4.92 -12.46 -2.73
N HIS A 223 4.02 -11.55 -2.35
CA HIS A 223 2.63 -11.57 -2.80
C HIS A 223 2.01 -10.17 -2.78
N PHE A 224 1.26 -9.87 -3.83
CA PHE A 224 0.46 -8.65 -3.96
C PHE A 224 -0.82 -8.80 -3.13
N VAL A 225 -1.17 -7.75 -2.39
CA VAL A 225 -2.33 -7.74 -1.50
C VAL A 225 -3.37 -6.70 -1.86
N GLY A 226 -3.14 -5.86 -2.86
CA GLY A 226 -4.15 -4.93 -3.33
C GLY A 226 -3.64 -3.63 -3.90
N VAL A 227 -4.57 -2.81 -4.34
CA VAL A 227 -4.34 -1.51 -4.93
C VAL A 227 -5.47 -0.54 -4.56
N THR A 228 -5.10 0.71 -4.32
CA THR A 228 -6.01 1.86 -4.40
C THR A 228 -5.71 2.61 -5.68
N MET A 229 -6.74 2.97 -6.44
CA MET A 229 -6.58 3.70 -7.70
C MET A 229 -7.59 4.86 -7.77
N SER A 230 -7.15 5.97 -8.34
CA SER A 230 -8.01 7.10 -8.66
C SER A 230 -7.86 7.47 -10.11
N VAL A 231 -8.96 7.85 -10.73
CA VAL A 231 -9.02 8.26 -12.14
C VAL A 231 -9.61 9.66 -12.21
N MET A 232 -9.04 10.50 -13.07
CA MET A 232 -9.68 11.70 -13.54
C MET A 232 -9.87 11.60 -15.05
N GLU A 233 -11.13 11.66 -15.48
CA GLU A 233 -11.48 11.55 -16.88
C GLU A 233 -11.10 12.82 -17.65
N ASN A 234 -10.39 12.63 -18.75
CA ASN A 234 -10.00 13.73 -19.66
C ASN A 234 -10.93 13.86 -20.88
N ALA A 235 -11.82 12.89 -21.08
CA ALA A 235 -12.82 12.86 -22.14
C ALA A 235 -14.13 12.23 -21.63
N ASP A 236 -15.26 12.59 -22.26
CA ASP A 236 -16.54 11.94 -21.99
C ASP A 236 -16.51 10.44 -22.32
N GLY A 237 -17.34 9.68 -21.66
CA GLY A 237 -17.52 8.23 -21.82
C GLY A 237 -16.81 7.41 -20.75
N TRP A 238 -17.25 6.16 -20.58
CA TRP A 238 -16.80 5.25 -19.57
C TRP A 238 -15.29 4.93 -19.65
N TRP A 239 -14.57 5.01 -18.54
CA TRP A 239 -13.12 4.81 -18.45
C TRP A 239 -12.73 3.34 -18.19
N GLY A 240 -13.66 2.53 -17.69
CA GLY A 240 -13.34 1.29 -16.98
C GLY A 240 -13.46 0.00 -17.78
N GLU A 241 -13.35 0.01 -19.13
CA GLU A 241 -13.32 -1.21 -19.95
C GLU A 241 -11.99 -1.96 -19.92
N GLY A 242 -11.00 -1.44 -19.17
CA GLY A 242 -9.65 -1.98 -19.18
C GLY A 242 -9.46 -3.21 -18.30
N ASP A 243 -8.91 -4.29 -18.86
CA ASP A 243 -8.62 -5.54 -18.17
C ASP A 243 -7.44 -5.42 -17.21
N ASP A 244 -7.56 -6.00 -16.00
CA ASP A 244 -6.41 -6.24 -15.13
C ASP A 244 -5.57 -7.42 -15.63
N MET A 245 -4.24 -7.25 -15.61
CA MET A 245 -3.30 -8.25 -16.08
C MET A 245 -2.14 -8.43 -15.11
N PHE A 246 -1.95 -9.68 -14.61
CA PHE A 246 -0.85 -10.04 -13.73
C PHE A 246 0.10 -11.01 -14.44
N PHE A 247 1.37 -10.63 -14.50
CA PHE A 247 2.46 -11.42 -15.12
C PHE A 247 3.34 -11.94 -13.98
N VAL A 248 3.23 -13.24 -13.70
CA VAL A 248 3.92 -13.90 -12.60
C VAL A 248 5.21 -14.55 -13.10
N ASP A 249 6.31 -14.35 -12.35
CA ASP A 249 7.59 -15.06 -12.52
C ASP A 249 8.21 -14.99 -13.93
N GLY A 250 7.91 -13.90 -14.64
CA GLY A 250 8.46 -13.63 -15.97
C GLY A 250 7.61 -14.16 -17.14
N ASP A 251 6.35 -14.48 -16.89
CA ASP A 251 5.39 -14.85 -17.93
C ASP A 251 5.26 -13.74 -18.98
N LYS A 252 5.21 -14.14 -20.24
CA LYS A 252 5.07 -13.21 -21.37
C LYS A 252 3.61 -12.81 -21.65
N LYS A 253 2.68 -13.65 -21.21
CA LYS A 253 1.24 -13.39 -21.22
C LYS A 253 0.75 -13.38 -19.79
N PRO A 254 -0.33 -12.66 -19.50
CA PRO A 254 -0.82 -12.59 -18.12
C PRO A 254 -1.24 -13.99 -17.62
N SER A 255 -0.76 -14.37 -16.45
CA SER A 255 -1.20 -15.59 -15.75
C SER A 255 -2.61 -15.42 -15.17
N ILE A 256 -2.99 -14.17 -14.89
CA ILE A 256 -4.32 -13.77 -14.44
C ILE A 256 -4.73 -12.59 -15.31
N ASN A 257 -5.90 -12.67 -15.92
CA ASN A 257 -6.47 -11.66 -16.81
C ASN A 257 -7.93 -11.42 -16.43
N GLY A 258 -8.31 -10.15 -16.30
CA GLY A 258 -9.66 -9.73 -15.98
C GLY A 258 -10.55 -9.51 -17.19
N THR A 259 -11.62 -8.77 -16.97
CA THR A 259 -12.70 -8.52 -17.94
C THR A 259 -13.15 -7.06 -17.97
N GLY A 260 -12.54 -6.20 -17.13
CA GLY A 260 -12.86 -4.78 -17.02
C GLY A 260 -12.40 -4.22 -15.67
N SER A 261 -12.21 -2.93 -15.61
CA SER A 261 -11.75 -2.27 -14.39
C SER A 261 -12.78 -2.33 -13.27
N GLU A 262 -14.07 -2.10 -13.57
CA GLU A 262 -15.12 -2.23 -12.57
C GLU A 262 -15.22 -3.66 -12.04
N ASP A 263 -15.01 -4.66 -12.90
CA ASP A 263 -15.02 -6.09 -12.54
C ASP A 263 -13.84 -6.40 -11.61
N TYR A 264 -12.64 -5.89 -11.94
CA TYR A 264 -11.49 -6.02 -11.05
C TYR A 264 -11.78 -5.43 -9.67
N PHE A 265 -12.37 -4.24 -9.58
CA PHE A 265 -12.73 -3.61 -8.33
C PHE A 265 -14.04 -4.15 -7.72
N LEU A 266 -14.53 -5.30 -8.21
CA LEU A 266 -15.69 -6.06 -7.75
C LEU A 266 -16.99 -5.23 -7.78
N GLY A 267 -17.07 -4.32 -8.72
CA GLY A 267 -18.31 -3.68 -9.16
C GLY A 267 -18.91 -4.39 -10.35
N ALA A 268 -19.80 -3.75 -11.03
CA ALA A 268 -20.37 -4.17 -12.30
C ALA A 268 -21.12 -3.01 -12.93
N TRP A 269 -21.26 -3.02 -14.27
CA TRP A 269 -22.10 -2.08 -15.00
C TRP A 269 -21.82 -0.63 -14.63
N ASP A 270 -20.57 -0.17 -14.84
CA ASP A 270 -20.08 1.20 -14.62
C ASP A 270 -20.30 1.72 -13.19
N PHE A 271 -20.30 0.81 -12.19
CA PHE A 271 -20.66 1.10 -10.80
C PHE A 271 -22.03 1.81 -10.66
N SER A 272 -23.02 1.47 -11.50
CA SER A 272 -24.31 2.16 -11.63
C SER A 272 -25.12 2.25 -10.33
N GLY A 273 -24.83 1.43 -9.33
CA GLY A 273 -25.47 1.45 -8.01
C GLY A 273 -25.09 2.64 -7.11
N GLY A 274 -24.15 3.50 -7.52
CA GLY A 274 -23.63 4.62 -6.73
C GLY A 274 -22.41 4.29 -5.90
N PRO A 275 -21.87 5.24 -5.11
CA PRO A 275 -20.69 5.03 -4.28
C PRO A 275 -20.89 3.95 -3.23
N PHE A 276 -19.86 3.13 -3.00
CA PHE A 276 -19.87 2.11 -1.95
C PHE A 276 -18.45 1.87 -1.38
N ALA A 277 -18.39 1.36 -0.14
CA ALA A 277 -17.14 0.96 0.49
C ALA A 277 -17.39 -0.28 1.36
N TYR A 278 -16.77 -1.39 1.00
CA TYR A 278 -16.82 -2.66 1.71
C TYR A 278 -15.46 -3.05 2.27
N ALA A 279 -15.41 -4.10 3.06
CA ALA A 279 -14.21 -4.50 3.79
C ALA A 279 -12.97 -4.70 2.90
N TRP A 280 -13.15 -5.19 1.66
CA TRP A 280 -12.04 -5.55 0.77
C TRP A 280 -12.05 -4.82 -0.57
N PHE A 281 -13.14 -4.15 -0.93
CA PHE A 281 -13.28 -3.46 -2.21
C PHE A 281 -14.30 -2.33 -2.14
N GLY A 282 -14.22 -1.39 -3.08
CA GLY A 282 -15.17 -0.30 -3.15
C GLY A 282 -14.85 0.74 -4.22
N ALA A 283 -15.87 1.56 -4.48
CA ALA A 283 -15.81 2.78 -5.27
C ALA A 283 -16.37 3.95 -4.44
N PRO A 284 -15.63 4.43 -3.41
CA PRO A 284 -16.13 5.47 -2.50
C PRO A 284 -16.33 6.83 -3.16
N VAL A 285 -15.67 7.08 -4.28
CA VAL A 285 -15.91 8.24 -5.14
C VAL A 285 -16.31 7.71 -6.51
N ARG A 286 -17.55 8.00 -6.90
CA ARG A 286 -18.10 7.71 -8.21
C ARG A 286 -18.43 9.01 -8.93
N GLY A 287 -17.73 9.28 -10.03
CA GLY A 287 -18.02 10.39 -10.94
C GLY A 287 -19.19 10.09 -11.87
N LEU A 288 -19.36 10.97 -12.81
CA LEU A 288 -20.15 10.77 -14.02
C LEU A 288 -19.17 10.42 -15.16
N GLU A 289 -19.66 9.97 -16.28
CA GLU A 289 -18.86 9.65 -17.46
C GLU A 289 -18.62 10.89 -18.32
N LEU A 290 -18.06 11.93 -17.72
CA LEU A 290 -17.82 13.23 -18.31
C LEU A 290 -16.40 13.72 -18.02
N ALA A 291 -15.83 14.48 -18.96
CA ALA A 291 -14.51 15.08 -18.78
C ALA A 291 -14.45 15.96 -17.49
N GLY A 292 -13.42 15.73 -16.67
CA GLY A 292 -13.21 16.36 -15.38
C GLY A 292 -13.77 15.61 -14.17
N GLU A 293 -14.57 14.57 -14.41
CA GLU A 293 -15.12 13.75 -13.35
C GLU A 293 -14.05 12.85 -12.73
N ARG A 294 -14.32 12.40 -11.51
CA ARG A 294 -13.33 11.81 -10.61
C ARG A 294 -13.82 10.53 -10.01
N TRP A 295 -12.97 9.54 -9.99
CA TRP A 295 -13.23 8.22 -9.44
C TRP A 295 -12.15 7.83 -8.43
N SER A 296 -12.54 7.13 -7.39
CA SER A 296 -11.59 6.44 -6.50
C SER A 296 -12.12 5.07 -6.19
N VAL A 297 -11.28 4.07 -6.41
CA VAL A 297 -11.62 2.65 -6.29
C VAL A 297 -10.52 1.91 -5.54
N TYR A 298 -10.86 0.79 -4.91
CA TYR A 298 -9.88 -0.05 -4.25
C TYR A 298 -10.28 -1.52 -4.24
N ARG A 299 -9.26 -2.40 -4.26
CA ARG A 299 -9.44 -3.83 -3.99
C ARG A 299 -8.25 -4.37 -3.20
N PHE A 300 -8.54 -5.19 -2.17
CA PHE A 300 -7.57 -5.90 -1.35
C PHE A 300 -7.78 -7.41 -1.44
N HIS A 301 -6.72 -8.14 -1.81
CA HIS A 301 -6.67 -9.61 -1.92
C HIS A 301 -6.22 -10.23 -0.59
N LEU A 302 -7.01 -10.06 0.49
CA LEU A 302 -6.59 -10.45 1.84
C LEU A 302 -6.74 -11.95 2.11
N ASP A 303 -7.69 -12.59 1.46
CA ASP A 303 -7.93 -14.05 1.55
C ASP A 303 -7.13 -14.85 0.52
N SER A 304 -6.82 -14.23 -0.63
CA SER A 304 -6.17 -14.88 -1.77
C SER A 304 -5.15 -13.94 -2.43
N PRO A 305 -4.03 -13.61 -1.74
CA PRO A 305 -2.96 -12.80 -2.30
C PRO A 305 -2.36 -13.40 -3.57
N ILE A 306 -1.97 -12.55 -4.52
CA ILE A 306 -1.34 -13.01 -5.77
C ILE A 306 0.15 -13.24 -5.53
N THR A 307 0.55 -14.50 -5.46
CA THR A 307 1.91 -14.91 -5.10
C THR A 307 2.88 -14.90 -6.26
N PHE A 308 4.16 -14.63 -5.98
CA PHE A 308 5.27 -14.75 -6.93
C PHE A 308 6.54 -15.26 -6.24
N THR A 309 7.40 -15.93 -6.99
CA THR A 309 8.66 -16.49 -6.49
C THR A 309 9.90 -15.85 -7.08
N LYS A 310 9.77 -15.12 -8.20
CA LYS A 310 10.85 -14.41 -8.89
C LYS A 310 10.50 -12.97 -9.19
N SER A 311 9.29 -12.72 -9.70
CA SER A 311 8.84 -11.39 -10.08
C SER A 311 7.34 -11.31 -10.26
N LEU A 312 6.81 -10.12 -10.12
CA LEU A 312 5.42 -9.79 -10.47
C LEU A 312 5.39 -8.46 -11.19
N ARG A 313 4.66 -8.39 -12.32
CA ARG A 313 4.15 -7.16 -12.90
C ARG A 313 2.64 -7.17 -12.80
N ALA A 314 2.06 -6.23 -12.07
CA ALA A 314 0.62 -6.01 -11.95
C ALA A 314 0.25 -4.74 -12.73
N SER A 315 -0.73 -4.82 -13.61
CA SER A 315 -1.11 -3.74 -14.52
C SER A 315 -2.59 -3.77 -14.85
N ILE A 316 -3.09 -2.69 -15.43
CA ILE A 316 -4.46 -2.58 -15.92
C ILE A 316 -4.44 -1.78 -17.25
N GLU A 317 -5.30 -2.12 -18.16
CA GLU A 317 -5.55 -1.30 -19.35
C GLU A 317 -6.23 0.02 -18.94
N HIS A 318 -6.09 1.04 -19.76
CA HIS A 318 -6.79 2.33 -19.62
C HIS A 318 -7.79 2.51 -20.77
N GLY A 319 -9.04 2.15 -20.52
CA GLY A 319 -10.04 1.86 -21.53
C GLY A 319 -9.78 0.53 -22.23
N HIS A 320 -10.59 0.15 -23.20
CA HIS A 320 -10.44 -1.09 -23.95
C HIS A 320 -9.16 -1.11 -24.78
N ALA A 321 -8.28 -2.07 -24.51
CA ALA A 321 -6.98 -2.19 -25.16
C ALA A 321 -6.15 -0.88 -25.15
N ASN A 322 -6.24 -0.12 -24.06
CA ASN A 322 -5.52 1.14 -23.85
C ASN A 322 -5.97 2.30 -24.77
N ASP A 323 -7.23 2.39 -25.14
CA ASP A 323 -7.73 3.39 -26.08
C ASP A 323 -8.05 4.76 -25.45
N ARG A 324 -7.99 4.89 -24.11
CA ARG A 324 -8.26 6.14 -23.39
C ARG A 324 -7.01 6.84 -22.85
N ALA A 325 -7.11 8.16 -22.71
CA ALA A 325 -6.03 9.02 -22.21
C ALA A 325 -6.43 9.76 -20.91
N ASP A 326 -7.03 9.05 -19.98
CA ASP A 326 -7.39 9.59 -18.66
C ASP A 326 -6.17 9.61 -17.73
N ASP A 327 -6.25 10.38 -16.64
CA ASP A 327 -5.22 10.44 -15.61
C ASP A 327 -5.44 9.35 -14.57
N TYR A 328 -4.44 8.49 -14.38
CA TYR A 328 -4.44 7.40 -13.40
C TYR A 328 -3.42 7.67 -12.31
N TYR A 329 -3.83 7.45 -11.06
CA TYR A 329 -3.02 7.53 -9.86
C TYR A 329 -3.27 6.29 -9.01
N SER A 330 -2.22 5.61 -8.54
CA SER A 330 -2.42 4.42 -7.72
C SER A 330 -1.33 4.22 -6.67
N VAL A 331 -1.68 3.43 -5.64
CA VAL A 331 -0.72 2.80 -4.73
C VAL A 331 -1.02 1.32 -4.69
N ALA A 332 -0.03 0.53 -5.09
CA ALA A 332 -0.04 -0.91 -4.93
C ALA A 332 0.57 -1.29 -3.58
N TYR A 333 0.02 -2.32 -2.93
CA TYR A 333 0.47 -2.84 -1.65
C TYR A 333 0.83 -4.31 -1.82
N TRP A 334 2.01 -4.70 -1.26
CA TRP A 334 2.46 -6.09 -1.32
C TRP A 334 3.41 -6.41 -0.17
N TYR A 335 3.73 -7.68 -0.01
CA TYR A 335 4.77 -8.16 0.88
C TYR A 335 5.81 -8.92 0.07
N GLN A 336 7.10 -8.67 0.35
CA GLN A 336 8.19 -9.42 -0.27
C GLN A 336 9.41 -9.52 0.65
N THR A 337 10.36 -10.35 0.23
CA THR A 337 11.68 -10.44 0.86
C THR A 337 12.49 -9.16 0.64
N GLU A 338 13.30 -8.77 1.63
CA GLU A 338 14.34 -7.75 1.49
C GLU A 338 15.72 -8.39 1.19
N PRO A 339 16.62 -7.69 0.48
CA PRO A 339 16.45 -6.35 -0.11
C PRO A 339 15.59 -6.38 -1.37
N HIS A 340 14.84 -5.29 -1.59
CA HIS A 340 14.03 -5.10 -2.80
C HIS A 340 14.78 -4.32 -3.89
N ALA A 341 14.29 -4.39 -5.14
CA ALA A 341 14.77 -3.54 -6.22
C ALA A 341 14.38 -2.07 -5.97
N VAL A 342 15.29 -1.14 -6.25
CA VAL A 342 15.04 0.30 -6.09
C VAL A 342 13.83 0.71 -6.94
N PHE A 343 12.91 1.43 -6.32
CA PHE A 343 11.73 1.95 -7.01
C PHE A 343 12.11 2.99 -8.07
N PRO A 344 11.34 3.13 -9.15
CA PRO A 344 11.39 4.31 -10.00
C PRO A 344 11.22 5.59 -9.15
N ALA A 345 11.92 6.64 -9.56
CA ALA A 345 11.84 7.93 -8.86
C ALA A 345 10.39 8.43 -8.77
N LEU A 346 10.02 8.94 -7.60
CA LEU A 346 8.74 9.60 -7.42
C LEU A 346 8.65 10.82 -8.36
N PRO A 347 7.56 10.99 -9.13
CA PRO A 347 7.39 12.16 -10.00
C PRO A 347 7.52 13.48 -9.23
N PRO A 348 8.00 14.56 -9.88
CA PRO A 348 8.02 15.89 -9.27
C PRO A 348 6.64 16.30 -8.72
N VAL A 349 6.64 17.11 -7.67
CA VAL A 349 5.42 17.54 -6.96
C VAL A 349 4.34 18.09 -7.89
N GLU A 350 4.73 18.95 -8.83
CA GLU A 350 3.79 19.61 -9.74
C GLU A 350 3.15 18.65 -10.76
N GLU A 351 3.80 17.52 -11.04
CA GLU A 351 3.29 16.47 -11.91
C GLU A 351 2.31 15.52 -11.19
N ARG A 352 2.37 15.47 -9.86
CA ARG A 352 1.46 14.66 -9.03
C ARG A 352 0.11 15.31 -8.80
N LEU A 353 -0.03 16.62 -9.10
CA LEU A 353 -1.26 17.35 -8.86
C LEU A 353 -2.29 17.04 -9.96
N PRO A 354 -3.53 16.65 -9.61
CA PRO A 354 -4.58 16.39 -10.57
C PRO A 354 -4.85 17.63 -11.44
N LYS A 355 -4.76 17.47 -12.75
CA LYS A 355 -5.00 18.51 -13.76
C LYS A 355 -5.83 17.92 -14.89
N LEU A 356 -6.83 18.67 -15.34
CA LEU A 356 -7.59 18.26 -16.51
C LEU A 356 -6.73 18.41 -17.77
N HIS A 357 -6.65 17.37 -18.57
CA HIS A 357 -5.97 17.34 -19.86
C HIS A 357 -7.02 17.21 -20.98
N PRO A 358 -7.51 18.33 -21.57
CA PRO A 358 -8.51 18.30 -22.61
C PRO A 358 -8.00 17.47 -23.83
N PRO A 359 -8.88 16.76 -24.55
CA PRO A 359 -8.51 16.03 -25.74
C PRO A 359 -7.75 16.93 -26.73
N GLY A 360 -6.56 16.46 -27.19
CA GLY A 360 -5.72 17.19 -28.15
C GLY A 360 -4.71 18.17 -27.56
N ALA A 361 -4.53 18.22 -26.25
CA ALA A 361 -3.53 19.04 -25.55
C ALA A 361 -2.15 18.34 -25.47
N HIS A 362 -1.72 17.60 -26.50
CA HIS A 362 -0.44 16.87 -26.57
C HIS A 362 0.62 17.64 -27.38
#